data_d8b02fedbe5d0c6ccfee69fd938193d9
#
_entry.id   d8b02fedbe5d0c6ccfee69fd938193d9
#
_cell.length_a   1.000
_cell.length_b   1.000
_cell.length_c   1.000
_cell.angle_alpha   90.00
_cell.angle_beta   90.00
_cell.angle_gamma   90.00
#
_symmetry.space_group_name_H-M   'P 1'
#
loop_
_entity.id
_entity.type
_entity.pdbx_description
1 polymer ?
#
loop_
_entity_poly.entity_id
_entity_poly.type
_entity_poly.pdbx_seq_one_letter_code
_entity_poly.pdbx_strand_id
1 'polypeptide(L)'
;MIDPVRQRFANWQMEELLAKYVDLRLSPAPKGESRITGRIGFSAETPGHRRVVDEYDIQIFLASNYPKAIPLVREVGGRIPKTFHKLEADYLCLGSPTRLRLILVKSPSILNFVEQCVIPYLYSYSIFEHGGSLPFGELSHGPLGLREDFASLLGIDNDDAVLGFVKLLSMGKRQANKLPCACGSHLRLGRCHHRRLNALRNSLGRRWFASLLSSPDARFGRNFPSRRQTTSLTLARFAN
;
A
#
# COMPACT_ATOMS: atom_id res chain seq x y z
N MET A 1 13.62 24.68 -22.97
CA MET A 1 13.04 24.55 -21.61
C MET A 1 12.04 23.40 -21.68
N ILE A 2 12.27 22.31 -20.93
CA ILE A 2 11.38 21.15 -20.93
C ILE A 2 10.10 21.52 -20.18
N ASP A 3 8.93 21.21 -20.75
CA ASP A 3 7.64 21.44 -20.10
C ASP A 3 7.61 20.75 -18.73
N PRO A 4 7.31 21.44 -17.63
CA PRO A 4 7.24 20.86 -16.29
C PRO A 4 6.28 19.68 -16.16
N VAL A 5 5.23 19.62 -16.99
CA VAL A 5 4.27 18.51 -17.03
C VAL A 5 4.93 17.29 -17.67
N ARG A 6 5.62 17.45 -18.80
CA ARG A 6 6.37 16.36 -19.45
C ARG A 6 7.46 15.81 -18.55
N GLN A 7 8.24 16.69 -17.88
CA GLN A 7 9.26 16.25 -16.92
C GLN A 7 8.67 15.42 -15.77
N ARG A 8 7.50 15.81 -15.30
CA ARG A 8 6.78 15.09 -14.24
C ARG A 8 6.31 13.71 -14.70
N PHE A 9 5.74 13.63 -15.91
CA PHE A 9 5.30 12.36 -16.49
C PHE A 9 6.46 11.40 -16.77
N ALA A 10 7.59 11.90 -17.26
CA ALA A 10 8.79 11.11 -17.42
C ALA A 10 9.29 10.54 -16.07
N ASN A 11 9.33 11.36 -15.01
CA ASN A 11 9.74 10.91 -13.68
C ASN A 11 8.78 9.84 -13.09
N TRP A 12 7.54 9.80 -13.55
CA TRP A 12 6.52 8.82 -13.09
C TRP A 12 6.42 7.60 -14.00
N GLN A 13 7.21 7.51 -15.05
CA GLN A 13 7.13 6.47 -16.07
C GLN A 13 5.71 6.34 -16.66
N MET A 14 5.10 7.47 -16.96
CA MET A 14 3.74 7.52 -17.52
C MET A 14 3.73 7.01 -18.96
N GLU A 15 4.74 7.38 -19.75
CA GLU A 15 4.87 6.98 -21.15
C GLU A 15 5.06 5.47 -21.24
N GLU A 16 5.88 4.89 -20.35
CA GLU A 16 6.11 3.44 -20.28
C GLU A 16 4.86 2.68 -19.88
N LEU A 17 4.06 3.24 -18.94
CA LEU A 17 2.77 2.66 -18.60
C LEU A 17 1.84 2.59 -19.81
N LEU A 18 1.67 3.72 -20.50
CA LEU A 18 0.77 3.80 -21.67
C LEU A 18 1.29 3.00 -22.88
N ALA A 19 2.61 2.85 -23.02
CA ALA A 19 3.20 1.99 -24.05
C ALA A 19 2.99 0.50 -23.75
N LYS A 20 3.06 0.10 -22.47
CA LYS A 20 2.84 -1.29 -22.05
C LYS A 20 1.37 -1.69 -22.07
N TYR A 21 0.49 -0.80 -21.63
CA TYR A 21 -0.96 -1.01 -21.57
C TYR A 21 -1.64 -0.09 -22.58
N VAL A 22 -1.64 -0.51 -23.85
CA VAL A 22 -2.01 0.32 -25.01
C VAL A 22 -3.44 0.83 -25.01
N ASP A 23 -4.33 0.20 -24.27
CA ASP A 23 -5.73 0.63 -24.13
C ASP A 23 -5.96 1.63 -22.97
N LEU A 24 -4.91 1.95 -22.21
CA LEU A 24 -4.95 3.01 -21.22
C LEU A 24 -4.67 4.37 -21.86
N ARG A 25 -5.38 5.40 -21.42
CA ARG A 25 -5.24 6.78 -21.91
C ARG A 25 -5.33 7.80 -20.79
N LEU A 26 -4.61 8.91 -20.94
CA LEU A 26 -4.85 10.09 -20.11
C LEU A 26 -6.22 10.67 -20.43
N SER A 27 -7.00 10.97 -19.42
CA SER A 27 -8.31 11.61 -19.55
C SER A 27 -8.35 12.93 -18.78
N PRO A 28 -9.29 13.84 -19.11
CA PRO A 28 -9.41 15.11 -18.43
C PRO A 28 -9.50 14.96 -16.92
N ALA A 29 -8.77 15.81 -16.20
CA ALA A 29 -8.73 15.84 -14.74
C ALA A 29 -8.64 17.29 -14.25
N PRO A 30 -9.01 17.60 -13.00
CA PRO A 30 -8.81 18.90 -12.40
C PRO A 30 -7.34 19.35 -12.48
N LYS A 31 -7.12 20.67 -12.43
CA LYS A 31 -5.77 21.24 -12.52
C LYS A 31 -4.83 20.65 -11.47
N GLY A 32 -3.69 20.16 -11.94
CA GLY A 32 -2.66 19.55 -11.10
C GLY A 32 -2.89 18.07 -10.78
N GLU A 33 -4.03 17.50 -11.11
CA GLU A 33 -4.31 16.07 -11.03
C GLU A 33 -4.08 15.38 -12.36
N SER A 34 -4.05 14.06 -12.37
CA SER A 34 -4.01 13.24 -13.58
C SER A 34 -4.95 12.06 -13.44
N ARG A 35 -5.62 11.72 -14.53
CA ARG A 35 -6.51 10.56 -14.59
C ARG A 35 -6.11 9.68 -15.77
N ILE A 36 -5.99 8.38 -15.51
CA ILE A 36 -5.75 7.36 -16.53
C ILE A 36 -6.98 6.49 -16.58
N THR A 37 -7.51 6.24 -17.77
CA THR A 37 -8.70 5.41 -17.97
C THR A 37 -8.49 4.46 -19.12
N GLY A 38 -9.16 3.33 -19.07
CA GLY A 38 -9.18 2.36 -20.16
C GLY A 38 -9.09 0.93 -19.66
N ARG A 39 -8.82 0.03 -20.57
CA ARG A 39 -8.72 -1.40 -20.33
C ARG A 39 -7.29 -1.78 -19.99
N ILE A 40 -7.13 -2.58 -18.95
CA ILE A 40 -5.84 -3.16 -18.57
C ILE A 40 -5.93 -4.67 -18.68
N GLY A 41 -5.16 -5.25 -19.62
CA GLY A 41 -4.97 -6.68 -19.77
C GLY A 41 -3.71 -7.14 -19.07
N PHE A 42 -3.73 -8.33 -18.49
CA PHE A 42 -2.56 -8.91 -17.84
C PHE A 42 -2.49 -10.43 -18.00
N SER A 43 -1.29 -10.96 -17.82
CA SER A 43 -1.05 -12.38 -17.63
C SER A 43 -0.20 -12.54 -16.39
N ALA A 44 -0.74 -13.22 -15.36
CA ALA A 44 -0.07 -13.37 -14.07
C ALA A 44 -0.20 -14.81 -13.55
N GLU A 45 0.78 -15.22 -12.76
CA GLU A 45 0.84 -16.51 -12.08
C GLU A 45 1.57 -16.37 -10.76
N THR A 46 1.15 -17.13 -9.75
CA THR A 46 1.87 -17.20 -8.47
C THR A 46 2.06 -18.67 -8.06
N PRO A 47 3.07 -18.99 -7.26
CA PRO A 47 3.27 -20.35 -6.77
C PRO A 47 2.01 -20.93 -6.11
N GLY A 48 1.59 -22.11 -6.55
CA GLY A 48 0.39 -22.80 -6.03
C GLY A 48 -0.94 -22.33 -6.63
N HIS A 49 -0.94 -21.35 -7.55
CA HIS A 49 -2.14 -20.86 -8.24
C HIS A 49 -1.94 -20.89 -9.75
N ARG A 50 -3.05 -21.07 -10.47
CA ARG A 50 -3.03 -21.14 -11.95
C ARG A 50 -2.62 -19.81 -12.56
N ARG A 51 -2.08 -19.88 -13.77
CA ARG A 51 -1.93 -18.73 -14.65
C ARG A 51 -3.29 -18.18 -15.04
N VAL A 52 -3.44 -16.87 -14.95
CA VAL A 52 -4.64 -16.13 -15.37
C VAL A 52 -4.24 -15.13 -16.43
N VAL A 53 -4.99 -15.12 -17.53
CA VAL A 53 -4.98 -14.06 -18.55
C VAL A 53 -6.35 -13.40 -18.49
N ASP A 54 -6.40 -12.11 -18.18
CA ASP A 54 -7.66 -11.42 -17.95
C ASP A 54 -7.53 -9.92 -18.23
N GLU A 55 -8.65 -9.20 -18.29
CA GLU A 55 -8.70 -7.76 -18.55
C GLU A 55 -9.82 -7.08 -17.74
N TYR A 56 -9.59 -5.80 -17.39
CA TYR A 56 -10.52 -4.98 -16.60
C TYR A 56 -10.55 -3.54 -17.10
N ASP A 57 -11.73 -2.92 -17.10
CA ASP A 57 -11.87 -1.48 -17.32
C ASP A 57 -11.60 -0.73 -16.01
N ILE A 58 -10.57 0.11 -15.99
CA ILE A 58 -10.12 0.80 -14.78
C ILE A 58 -10.00 2.30 -14.95
N GLN A 59 -10.03 3.00 -13.81
CA GLN A 59 -9.64 4.40 -13.68
C GLN A 59 -8.61 4.55 -12.56
N ILE A 60 -7.49 5.22 -12.86
CA ILE A 60 -6.45 5.55 -11.89
C ILE A 60 -6.44 7.07 -11.70
N PHE A 61 -6.52 7.51 -10.45
CA PHE A 61 -6.51 8.92 -10.06
C PHE A 61 -5.19 9.25 -9.36
N LEU A 62 -4.45 10.22 -9.90
CA LEU A 62 -3.22 10.73 -9.34
C LEU A 62 -3.47 12.15 -8.84
N ALA A 63 -3.38 12.35 -7.54
CA ALA A 63 -3.50 13.67 -6.93
C ALA A 63 -2.33 14.57 -7.31
N SER A 64 -2.51 15.89 -7.19
CA SER A 64 -1.50 16.90 -7.54
C SER A 64 -0.17 16.74 -6.80
N ASN A 65 -0.19 16.10 -5.64
CA ASN A 65 0.99 15.83 -4.82
C ASN A 65 1.53 14.40 -4.98
N TYR A 66 1.12 13.64 -6.02
CA TYR A 66 1.74 12.36 -6.34
C TYR A 66 3.26 12.55 -6.53
N PRO A 67 4.14 11.66 -6.06
CA PRO A 67 3.90 10.36 -5.42
C PRO A 67 3.70 10.39 -3.89
N LYS A 68 3.52 11.58 -3.28
CA LYS A 68 3.24 11.67 -1.84
C LYS A 68 1.83 11.16 -1.50
N ALA A 69 0.83 11.42 -2.33
CA ALA A 69 -0.46 10.77 -2.24
C ALA A 69 -0.42 9.39 -2.93
N ILE A 70 -1.12 8.43 -2.36
CA ILE A 70 -1.31 7.11 -2.94
C ILE A 70 -2.32 7.23 -4.08
N PRO A 71 -2.04 6.64 -5.27
CA PRO A 71 -3.03 6.56 -6.34
C PRO A 71 -4.30 5.86 -5.88
N LEU A 72 -5.45 6.37 -6.31
CA LEU A 72 -6.74 5.71 -6.11
C LEU A 72 -7.14 5.01 -7.41
N VAL A 73 -7.63 3.79 -7.31
CA VAL A 73 -8.01 2.99 -8.48
C VAL A 73 -9.44 2.51 -8.33
N ARG A 74 -10.22 2.60 -9.41
CA ARG A 74 -11.55 2.00 -9.53
C ARG A 74 -11.57 1.02 -10.68
N GLU A 75 -12.30 -0.06 -10.51
CA GLU A 75 -12.79 -0.85 -11.62
C GLU A 75 -14.15 -0.28 -12.02
N VAL A 76 -14.33 0.00 -13.31
CA VAL A 76 -15.50 0.72 -13.84
C VAL A 76 -16.37 -0.12 -14.77
N GLY A 77 -15.96 -1.34 -15.10
CA GLY A 77 -16.72 -2.31 -15.87
C GLY A 77 -17.85 -2.98 -15.08
N GLY A 78 -17.88 -2.80 -13.74
CA GLY A 78 -18.91 -3.36 -12.87
C GLY A 78 -18.74 -4.84 -12.55
N ARG A 79 -17.59 -5.43 -12.89
CA ARG A 79 -17.31 -6.86 -12.68
C ARG A 79 -16.96 -7.17 -11.22
N ILE A 80 -16.23 -6.27 -10.55
CA ILE A 80 -15.83 -6.47 -9.17
C ILE A 80 -16.93 -5.97 -8.23
N PRO A 81 -17.57 -6.83 -7.40
CA PRO A 81 -18.64 -6.43 -6.50
C PRO A 81 -18.12 -5.57 -5.34
N LYS A 82 -19.01 -4.81 -4.70
CA LYS A 82 -18.67 -3.97 -3.53
C LYS A 82 -18.19 -4.78 -2.32
N THR A 83 -18.55 -6.04 -2.25
CA THR A 83 -18.17 -6.96 -1.18
C THR A 83 -16.74 -7.47 -1.29
N PHE A 84 -16.07 -7.28 -2.44
CA PHE A 84 -14.71 -7.73 -2.63
C PHE A 84 -13.72 -6.57 -2.43
N HIS A 85 -13.10 -6.49 -1.26
CA HIS A 85 -11.97 -5.61 -0.92
C HIS A 85 -12.02 -4.21 -1.57
N LYS A 86 -13.15 -3.50 -1.42
CA LYS A 86 -13.32 -2.10 -1.85
C LYS A 86 -13.32 -1.14 -0.67
N LEU A 87 -12.79 0.05 -0.90
CA LEU A 87 -12.88 1.21 -0.02
C LEU A 87 -14.15 2.01 -0.32
N GLU A 88 -14.39 3.09 0.43
CA GLU A 88 -15.44 4.05 0.14
C GLU A 88 -15.34 4.57 -1.31
N ALA A 89 -16.47 4.96 -1.87
CA ALA A 89 -16.59 5.42 -3.25
C ALA A 89 -16.06 4.41 -4.30
N ASP A 90 -16.18 3.11 -4.03
CA ASP A 90 -15.82 1.99 -4.93
C ASP A 90 -14.34 1.93 -5.34
N TYR A 91 -13.44 2.58 -4.61
CA TYR A 91 -12.00 2.41 -4.83
C TYR A 91 -11.52 1.01 -4.41
N LEU A 92 -10.59 0.46 -5.17
CA LEU A 92 -9.99 -0.84 -4.88
C LEU A 92 -9.08 -0.75 -3.63
N CYS A 93 -9.21 -1.70 -2.71
CA CYS A 93 -8.34 -1.81 -1.54
C CYS A 93 -7.06 -2.56 -1.93
N LEU A 94 -6.09 -1.85 -2.49
CA LEU A 94 -4.85 -2.42 -3.05
C LEU A 94 -3.83 -2.85 -1.97
N GLY A 95 -4.10 -2.61 -0.71
CA GLY A 95 -3.22 -2.92 0.42
C GLY A 95 -3.22 -1.84 1.47
N SER A 96 -2.42 -2.02 2.51
CA SER A 96 -2.34 -1.02 3.57
C SER A 96 -1.69 0.28 3.09
N PRO A 97 -2.15 1.44 3.58
CA PRO A 97 -1.58 2.74 3.21
C PRO A 97 -0.07 2.82 3.46
N THR A 98 0.43 2.18 4.50
CA THR A 98 1.87 2.19 4.83
C THR A 98 2.69 1.42 3.80
N ARG A 99 2.25 0.23 3.38
CA ARG A 99 2.93 -0.57 2.34
C ARG A 99 2.91 0.14 1.00
N LEU A 100 1.75 0.66 0.58
CA LEU A 100 1.61 1.40 -0.67
C LEU A 100 2.53 2.64 -0.68
N ARG A 101 2.62 3.36 0.45
CA ARG A 101 3.57 4.48 0.59
C ARG A 101 5.02 4.05 0.48
N LEU A 102 5.41 2.93 1.08
CA LEU A 102 6.79 2.42 0.99
C LEU A 102 7.15 2.03 -0.45
N ILE A 103 6.22 1.44 -1.20
CA ILE A 103 6.41 1.14 -2.63
C ILE A 103 6.68 2.44 -3.39
N LEU A 104 5.86 3.48 -3.21
CA LEU A 104 6.02 4.77 -3.89
C LEU A 104 7.29 5.53 -3.47
N VAL A 105 7.72 5.40 -2.22
CA VAL A 105 9.00 5.99 -1.76
C VAL A 105 10.20 5.28 -2.39
N LYS A 106 10.12 3.96 -2.56
CA LYS A 106 11.17 3.17 -3.21
C LYS A 106 11.23 3.43 -4.73
N SER A 107 10.08 3.52 -5.35
CA SER A 107 9.93 3.81 -6.79
C SER A 107 8.67 4.65 -7.02
N PRO A 108 8.80 5.93 -7.39
CA PRO A 108 7.66 6.83 -7.66
C PRO A 108 6.99 6.56 -9.02
N SER A 109 7.28 5.43 -9.65
CA SER A 109 6.75 5.02 -10.95
C SER A 109 5.30 4.56 -10.87
N ILE A 110 4.44 5.10 -11.72
CA ILE A 110 3.05 4.64 -11.84
C ILE A 110 2.98 3.25 -12.50
N LEU A 111 3.88 2.94 -13.42
CA LEU A 111 4.02 1.60 -13.98
C LEU A 111 4.31 0.58 -12.88
N ASN A 112 5.31 0.84 -12.05
CA ASN A 112 5.66 -0.03 -10.92
C ASN A 112 4.50 -0.17 -9.92
N PHE A 113 3.75 0.90 -9.65
CA PHE A 113 2.57 0.85 -8.78
C PHE A 113 1.47 -0.05 -9.37
N VAL A 114 1.20 0.06 -10.66
CA VAL A 114 0.24 -0.78 -11.36
C VAL A 114 0.65 -2.25 -11.27
N GLU A 115 1.90 -2.56 -11.56
CA GLU A 115 2.40 -3.95 -11.56
C GLU A 115 2.49 -4.57 -10.17
N GLN A 116 2.85 -3.79 -9.15
CA GLN A 116 3.00 -4.32 -7.78
C GLN A 116 1.73 -4.25 -6.93
N CYS A 117 0.73 -3.46 -7.32
CA CYS A 117 -0.46 -3.26 -6.50
C CYS A 117 -1.76 -3.55 -7.26
N VAL A 118 -1.91 -3.01 -8.48
CA VAL A 118 -3.17 -3.15 -9.24
C VAL A 118 -3.29 -4.55 -9.84
N ILE A 119 -2.29 -5.01 -10.56
CA ILE A 119 -2.31 -6.35 -11.19
C ILE A 119 -2.48 -7.47 -10.15
N PRO A 120 -1.75 -7.51 -9.02
CA PRO A 120 -1.98 -8.52 -7.98
C PRO A 120 -3.40 -8.51 -7.41
N TYR A 121 -4.01 -7.35 -7.25
CA TYR A 121 -5.40 -7.25 -6.81
C TYR A 121 -6.36 -7.84 -7.85
N LEU A 122 -6.23 -7.45 -9.12
CA LEU A 122 -7.07 -7.95 -10.22
C LEU A 122 -6.90 -9.46 -10.42
N TYR A 123 -5.66 -9.94 -10.35
CA TYR A 123 -5.36 -11.37 -10.38
C TYR A 123 -6.03 -12.13 -9.23
N SER A 124 -5.98 -11.58 -8.02
CA SER A 124 -6.65 -12.20 -6.86
C SER A 124 -8.15 -12.28 -7.06
N TYR A 125 -8.75 -11.22 -7.61
CA TYR A 125 -10.18 -11.25 -7.92
C TYR A 125 -10.53 -12.28 -9.00
N SER A 126 -9.74 -12.35 -10.08
CA SER A 126 -9.95 -13.37 -11.14
C SER A 126 -9.86 -14.81 -10.61
N ILE A 127 -8.97 -15.08 -9.66
CA ILE A 127 -8.89 -16.38 -8.98
C ILE A 127 -10.14 -16.62 -8.13
N PHE A 128 -10.53 -15.64 -7.30
CA PHE A 128 -11.67 -15.70 -6.40
C PHE A 128 -13.00 -15.90 -7.16
N GLU A 129 -13.24 -15.14 -8.23
CA GLU A 129 -14.44 -15.22 -9.06
C GLU A 129 -14.67 -16.62 -9.64
N HIS A 130 -13.61 -17.38 -9.85
CA HIS A 130 -13.67 -18.77 -10.30
C HIS A 130 -13.59 -19.81 -9.15
N GLY A 131 -13.87 -19.39 -7.92
CA GLY A 131 -13.92 -20.26 -6.75
C GLY A 131 -12.56 -20.70 -6.21
N GLY A 132 -11.46 -20.07 -6.65
CA GLY A 132 -10.12 -20.32 -6.11
C GLY A 132 -9.86 -19.60 -4.79
N SER A 133 -8.90 -20.07 -4.02
CA SER A 133 -8.42 -19.39 -2.81
C SER A 133 -7.59 -18.15 -3.17
N LEU A 134 -7.65 -17.12 -2.32
CA LEU A 134 -6.91 -15.88 -2.55
C LEU A 134 -5.39 -16.11 -2.50
N PRO A 135 -4.63 -15.79 -3.57
CA PRO A 135 -3.20 -16.06 -3.67
C PRO A 135 -2.35 -15.39 -2.59
N PHE A 136 -2.80 -14.24 -2.11
CA PHE A 136 -2.09 -13.43 -1.10
C PHE A 136 -2.79 -13.46 0.26
N GLY A 137 -3.76 -14.37 0.45
CA GLY A 137 -4.59 -14.45 1.65
C GLY A 137 -5.59 -13.29 1.75
N GLU A 138 -6.42 -13.31 2.78
CA GLU A 138 -7.29 -12.19 3.09
C GLU A 138 -6.49 -11.06 3.73
N LEU A 139 -6.62 -9.85 3.19
CA LEU A 139 -6.06 -8.65 3.82
C LEU A 139 -6.96 -8.28 5.01
N SER A 140 -6.39 -8.28 6.19
CA SER A 140 -7.09 -7.71 7.35
C SER A 140 -7.34 -6.22 7.12
N HIS A 141 -8.59 -5.79 7.33
CA HIS A 141 -9.00 -4.40 7.09
C HIS A 141 -8.96 -3.54 8.36
N GLY A 142 -8.93 -2.23 8.14
CA GLY A 142 -9.01 -1.25 9.21
C GLY A 142 -7.84 -1.30 10.20
N PRO A 143 -8.09 -1.03 11.49
CA PRO A 143 -7.05 -0.98 12.52
C PRO A 143 -6.27 -2.29 12.69
N LEU A 144 -6.93 -3.43 12.50
CA LEU A 144 -6.28 -4.75 12.62
C LEU A 144 -5.23 -4.95 11.51
N GLY A 145 -5.61 -4.74 10.25
CA GLY A 145 -4.67 -4.87 9.13
C GLY A 145 -3.49 -3.91 9.23
N LEU A 146 -3.72 -2.68 9.69
CA LEU A 146 -2.65 -1.73 9.91
C LEU A 146 -1.69 -2.19 11.02
N ARG A 147 -2.20 -2.79 12.10
CA ARG A 147 -1.36 -3.37 13.17
C ARG A 147 -0.54 -4.55 12.68
N GLU A 148 -1.14 -5.48 11.96
CA GLU A 148 -0.44 -6.64 11.38
C GLU A 148 0.66 -6.21 10.42
N ASP A 149 0.42 -5.20 9.59
CA ASP A 149 1.44 -4.63 8.73
C ASP A 149 2.60 -4.04 9.51
N PHE A 150 2.32 -3.25 10.54
CA PHE A 150 3.39 -2.69 11.38
C PHE A 150 4.11 -3.79 12.16
N ALA A 151 3.41 -4.79 12.67
CA ALA A 151 4.01 -5.95 13.31
C ALA A 151 5.01 -6.64 12.37
N SER A 152 4.59 -6.89 11.13
CA SER A 152 5.44 -7.47 10.07
C SER A 152 6.62 -6.56 9.71
N LEU A 153 6.37 -5.26 9.46
CA LEU A 153 7.41 -4.28 9.10
C LEU A 153 8.45 -4.09 10.21
N LEU A 154 8.04 -4.19 11.46
CA LEU A 154 8.90 -4.00 12.62
C LEU A 154 9.49 -5.31 13.14
N GLY A 155 8.97 -6.48 12.69
CA GLY A 155 9.34 -7.79 13.20
C GLY A 155 8.96 -7.97 14.66
N ILE A 156 7.70 -7.66 15.01
CA ILE A 156 7.18 -7.62 16.37
C ILE A 156 5.92 -8.45 16.44
N ASP A 157 5.82 -9.32 17.44
CA ASP A 157 4.66 -10.18 17.65
C ASP A 157 3.67 -9.63 18.69
N ASN A 158 4.00 -8.50 19.33
CA ASN A 158 3.18 -7.89 20.38
C ASN A 158 2.45 -6.66 19.87
N ASP A 159 1.13 -6.71 19.89
CA ASP A 159 0.24 -5.65 19.42
C ASP A 159 0.37 -4.33 20.19
N ASP A 160 0.55 -4.38 21.50
CA ASP A 160 0.74 -3.17 22.33
C ASP A 160 2.06 -2.47 21.99
N ALA A 161 3.09 -3.25 21.65
CA ALA A 161 4.36 -2.74 21.18
C ALA A 161 4.21 -1.99 19.85
N VAL A 162 3.34 -2.45 18.94
CA VAL A 162 3.09 -1.78 17.64
C VAL A 162 2.61 -0.34 17.86
N LEU A 163 1.60 -0.13 18.70
CA LEU A 163 1.13 1.23 19.02
C LEU A 163 2.23 2.10 19.62
N GLY A 164 3.01 1.55 20.55
CA GLY A 164 4.14 2.23 21.17
C GLY A 164 5.19 2.65 20.11
N PHE A 165 5.50 1.78 19.16
CA PHE A 165 6.42 2.10 18.06
C PHE A 165 5.87 3.16 17.11
N VAL A 166 4.59 3.14 16.75
CA VAL A 166 3.97 4.18 15.92
C VAL A 166 4.03 5.54 16.62
N LYS A 167 3.76 5.58 17.94
CA LYS A 167 3.94 6.80 18.74
C LYS A 167 5.41 7.28 18.71
N LEU A 168 6.37 6.41 18.90
CA LEU A 168 7.80 6.75 18.81
C LEU A 168 8.20 7.23 17.41
N LEU A 169 7.63 6.67 16.34
CA LEU A 169 7.84 7.09 14.94
C LEU A 169 7.30 8.49 14.65
N SER A 170 6.19 8.89 15.29
CA SER A 170 5.60 10.23 15.14
C SER A 170 6.43 11.35 15.79
N MET A 171 7.35 10.98 16.70
CA MET A 171 8.21 11.92 17.41
C MET A 171 9.50 12.25 16.64
N GLY A 172 10.19 13.33 17.05
CA GLY A 172 11.53 13.62 16.57
C GLY A 172 12.53 12.53 16.97
N LYS A 173 13.46 12.18 16.07
CA LYS A 173 14.47 11.11 16.26
C LYS A 173 15.21 11.21 17.60
N ARG A 174 15.70 12.41 17.94
CA ARG A 174 16.49 12.62 19.18
C ARG A 174 15.64 12.40 20.42
N GLN A 175 14.39 12.82 20.43
CA GLN A 175 13.45 12.64 21.52
C GLN A 175 13.08 11.16 21.66
N ALA A 176 12.64 10.51 20.59
CA ALA A 176 12.23 9.12 20.59
C ALA A 176 13.35 8.17 21.08
N ASN A 177 14.59 8.41 20.64
CA ASN A 177 15.73 7.55 21.04
C ASN A 177 16.06 7.60 22.54
N LYS A 178 15.62 8.61 23.27
CA LYS A 178 15.82 8.72 24.73
C LYS A 178 14.73 7.98 25.52
N LEU A 179 13.59 7.69 24.90
CA LEU A 179 12.47 7.02 25.56
C LEU A 179 12.67 5.51 25.65
N PRO A 180 11.96 4.80 26.56
CA PRO A 180 11.95 3.35 26.60
C PRO A 180 11.53 2.76 25.27
N CYS A 181 12.13 1.63 24.90
CA CYS A 181 11.74 0.89 23.70
C CYS A 181 10.36 0.24 23.92
N ALA A 182 9.48 0.36 22.96
CA ALA A 182 8.13 -0.19 23.04
C ALA A 182 8.09 -1.74 23.06
N CYS A 183 9.21 -2.42 22.77
CA CYS A 183 9.29 -3.90 22.79
C CYS A 183 9.29 -4.51 24.20
N GLY A 184 9.26 -3.71 25.27
CA GLY A 184 9.31 -4.21 26.65
C GLY A 184 10.68 -4.61 27.17
N SER A 185 11.78 -4.37 26.41
CA SER A 185 13.16 -4.72 26.83
C SER A 185 13.71 -3.86 27.96
N HIS A 186 13.00 -2.86 28.45
CA HIS A 186 13.45 -1.84 29.40
C HIS A 186 14.64 -0.99 28.92
N LEU A 187 15.17 -1.24 27.74
CA LEU A 187 16.22 -0.43 27.13
C LEU A 187 15.63 0.83 26.48
N ARG A 188 16.46 1.88 26.38
CA ARG A 188 16.09 3.05 25.54
C ARG A 188 16.02 2.63 24.08
N LEU A 189 15.10 3.24 23.32
CA LEU A 189 14.96 2.99 21.87
C LEU A 189 16.31 3.12 21.15
N GLY A 190 17.13 4.12 21.49
CA GLY A 190 18.45 4.35 20.90
C GLY A 190 19.47 3.22 21.08
N ARG A 191 19.23 2.28 22.00
CA ARG A 191 20.06 1.08 22.23
C ARG A 191 19.36 -0.23 21.82
N CYS A 192 18.12 -0.14 21.32
CA CYS A 192 17.30 -1.29 20.97
C CYS A 192 16.87 -1.24 19.50
N HIS A 193 15.66 -0.84 19.18
CA HIS A 193 15.08 -0.90 17.82
C HIS A 193 15.33 0.35 16.96
N HIS A 194 16.24 1.26 17.35
CA HIS A 194 16.40 2.57 16.70
C HIS A 194 16.75 2.49 15.20
N ARG A 195 17.52 1.49 14.76
CA ARG A 195 17.94 1.38 13.34
C ARG A 195 16.71 1.19 12.45
N ARG A 196 15.86 0.19 12.78
CA ARG A 196 14.66 -0.14 12.01
C ARG A 196 13.63 1.01 12.04
N LEU A 197 13.38 1.61 13.21
CA LEU A 197 12.47 2.75 13.34
C LEU A 197 12.99 3.98 12.60
N ASN A 198 14.27 4.28 12.68
CA ASN A 198 14.82 5.43 11.97
C ASN A 198 14.80 5.24 10.45
N ALA A 199 14.98 4.01 9.93
CA ALA A 199 14.81 3.71 8.52
C ALA A 199 13.37 4.02 8.06
N LEU A 200 12.35 3.52 8.77
CA LEU A 200 10.95 3.82 8.46
C LEU A 200 10.61 5.31 8.58
N ARG A 201 11.13 5.99 9.62
CA ARG A 201 10.94 7.43 9.79
C ARG A 201 11.56 8.24 8.67
N ASN A 202 12.73 7.86 8.17
CA ASN A 202 13.40 8.52 7.05
C ASN A 202 12.61 8.31 5.74
N SER A 203 12.03 7.13 5.53
CA SER A 203 11.26 6.82 4.33
C SER A 203 9.91 7.53 4.31
N LEU A 204 9.13 7.49 5.40
CA LEU A 204 7.75 7.98 5.41
C LEU A 204 7.58 9.34 6.06
N GLY A 205 8.52 9.74 6.91
CA GLY A 205 8.47 10.98 7.67
C GLY A 205 7.57 10.90 8.92
N ARG A 206 7.94 11.65 9.98
CA ARG A 206 7.19 11.65 11.24
C ARG A 206 5.73 12.09 11.13
N ARG A 207 5.42 12.99 10.17
CA ARG A 207 4.06 13.50 9.94
C ARG A 207 3.12 12.40 9.46
N TRP A 208 3.63 11.45 8.67
CA TRP A 208 2.88 10.28 8.24
C TRP A 208 2.40 9.46 9.46
N PHE A 209 3.31 9.14 10.37
CA PHE A 209 2.95 8.37 11.58
C PHE A 209 2.03 9.15 12.52
N ALA A 210 2.20 10.47 12.62
CA ALA A 210 1.29 11.32 13.38
C ALA A 210 -0.13 11.32 12.78
N SER A 211 -0.27 11.37 11.46
CA SER A 211 -1.58 11.31 10.80
C SER A 211 -2.28 9.95 11.02
N LEU A 212 -1.52 8.84 11.05
CA LEU A 212 -2.08 7.53 11.38
C LEU A 212 -2.65 7.49 12.80
N LEU A 213 -2.02 8.14 13.78
CA LEU A 213 -2.52 8.21 15.16
C LEU A 213 -3.79 9.07 15.30
N SER A 214 -3.98 10.03 14.39
CA SER A 214 -5.12 10.97 14.38
C SER A 214 -6.28 10.49 13.52
N SER A 215 -6.10 9.48 12.67
CA SER A 215 -7.15 8.96 11.81
C SER A 215 -8.20 8.20 12.62
N PRO A 216 -9.51 8.42 12.38
CA PRO A 216 -10.59 7.62 12.96
C PRO A 216 -10.46 6.13 12.64
N ASP A 217 -9.98 5.79 11.43
CA ASP A 217 -9.78 4.41 10.97
C ASP A 217 -8.55 3.76 11.58
N ALA A 218 -7.60 4.57 12.07
CA ALA A 218 -6.37 4.12 12.73
C ALA A 218 -6.50 4.08 14.26
N ARG A 219 -7.69 3.84 14.80
CA ARG A 219 -7.87 3.66 16.25
C ARG A 219 -7.08 2.45 16.73
N PHE A 220 -5.79 2.68 16.96
CA PHE A 220 -4.88 1.74 17.60
C PHE A 220 -5.23 1.54 19.10
N GLY A 221 -6.47 1.50 19.47
CA GLY A 221 -6.77 1.28 20.85
C GLY A 221 -8.16 1.70 21.27
N ARG A 222 -9.02 0.74 21.32
CA ARG A 222 -9.94 0.40 22.41
C ARG A 222 -10.66 -0.89 22.00
N ASN A 223 -10.49 -1.96 22.84
CA ASN A 223 -11.18 -3.25 22.74
C ASN A 223 -10.91 -4.07 21.48
N PHE A 224 -9.82 -4.85 21.47
CA PHE A 224 -9.59 -5.90 20.50
C PHE A 224 -9.61 -7.27 21.18
N PRO A 225 -10.32 -8.25 20.59
CA PRO A 225 -10.21 -9.64 21.01
C PRO A 225 -8.80 -10.17 20.67
N SER A 226 -8.26 -11.00 21.56
CA SER A 226 -6.97 -11.66 21.41
C SER A 226 -6.87 -12.48 20.12
N ARG A 227 -5.71 -12.46 19.54
CA ARG A 227 -5.27 -13.10 18.29
C ARG A 227 -5.68 -14.57 18.20
N ARG A 228 -6.42 -14.96 17.14
CA ARG A 228 -6.36 -16.32 16.59
C ARG A 228 -5.23 -16.36 15.57
N GLN A 229 -4.42 -17.41 15.65
CA GLN A 229 -3.21 -17.61 14.81
C GLN A 229 -3.56 -17.53 13.32
N THR A 230 -2.95 -16.60 12.59
CA THR A 230 -2.95 -16.55 11.14
C THR A 230 -1.52 -16.63 10.63
N THR A 231 -1.33 -17.48 9.67
CA THR A 231 -0.07 -17.90 9.05
C THR A 231 0.68 -16.74 8.42
N SER A 232 1.99 -16.71 8.64
CA SER A 232 2.95 -15.72 8.12
C SER A 232 2.91 -15.66 6.58
N LEU A 233 2.66 -14.49 6.02
CA LEU A 233 2.71 -14.22 4.58
C LEU A 233 4.11 -13.79 4.16
N THR A 234 4.79 -14.65 3.45
CA THR A 234 6.05 -14.36 2.76
C THR A 234 5.77 -13.56 1.48
N LEU A 235 6.38 -12.40 1.35
CA LEU A 235 6.35 -11.59 0.12
C LEU A 235 6.94 -12.39 -1.04
N ALA A 236 6.08 -12.81 -1.98
CA ALA A 236 6.54 -13.32 -3.27
C ALA A 236 7.22 -12.18 -4.05
N ARG A 237 8.47 -12.38 -4.42
CA ARG A 237 9.18 -11.51 -5.36
C ARG A 237 8.64 -11.81 -6.75
N PHE A 238 8.00 -10.85 -7.37
CA PHE A 238 7.81 -10.87 -8.82
C PHE A 238 9.19 -10.59 -9.45
N ALA A 239 9.82 -11.62 -9.99
CA ALA A 239 10.98 -11.50 -10.85
C ALA A 239 10.48 -11.61 -12.31
N ASN A 240 10.77 -10.55 -13.08
CA ASN A 240 10.76 -10.38 -14.55
C ASN A 240 9.51 -10.80 -15.31
#